data_49f13aa1f1e1cf6150020e3bca6cd922
#
_entry.id   49f13aa1f1e1cf6150020e3bca6cd922
#
_cell.length_a   1.000
_cell.length_b   1.000
_cell.length_c   1.000
_cell.angle_alpha   90.00
_cell.angle_beta   90.00
_cell.angle_gamma   90.00
#
_symmetry.space_group_name_H-M   'P 1'
#
loop_
_entity.id
_entity.type
_entity.pdbx_description
1 polymer ?
#
loop_
_entity_poly.entity_id
_entity_poly.type
_entity_poly.pdbx_seq_one_letter_code
_entity_poly.pdbx_strand_id
1 'polypeptide(L)'
;LAKNANKLLPDGCYVNFDLEFIDFLTSISQDELDIQYDRLKETLGRRPTYTEFYNAGASLEKLRRNRGSWWEFIDSKGDLTPDELEVLEEHLQWFKDLAVTKTSRCYKLVLLATLIEHKAFQSQVSVDDLAEWARQWFLDNPEWISDLPESKQQLATLSKSEWRAH
;
A
#
# COMPACT_ATOMS: atom_id res chain seq x y z
N LEU A 1 20.96 6.03 2.27
CA LEU A 1 21.58 6.95 1.27
C LEU A 1 23.11 7.02 1.41
N ALA A 2 23.66 7.12 2.63
CA ALA A 2 25.11 7.30 2.85
C ALA A 2 25.98 6.13 2.36
N LYS A 3 25.50 4.88 2.40
CA LYS A 3 26.32 3.70 2.00
C LYS A 3 26.59 3.57 0.50
N ASN A 4 25.81 4.24 -0.36
CA ASN A 4 25.98 4.15 -1.82
C ASN A 4 26.62 5.38 -2.45
N ALA A 5 26.70 6.51 -1.74
CA ALA A 5 27.27 7.74 -2.25
C ALA A 5 28.78 7.62 -2.52
N ASN A 6 29.49 6.88 -1.67
CA ASN A 6 30.96 6.67 -1.81
C ASN A 6 31.36 5.83 -3.02
N LYS A 7 30.43 5.10 -3.65
CA LYS A 7 30.70 4.29 -4.86
C LYS A 7 30.74 5.11 -6.17
N LEU A 8 30.27 6.36 -6.13
CA LEU A 8 30.17 7.25 -7.30
C LEU A 8 31.25 8.34 -7.28
N LEU A 9 32.12 8.36 -6.26
CA LEU A 9 33.14 9.37 -6.11
C LEU A 9 34.50 8.89 -6.63
N PRO A 10 35.31 9.77 -7.26
CA PRO A 10 36.70 9.49 -7.57
C PRO A 10 37.51 9.17 -6.30
N ASP A 11 38.59 8.41 -6.44
CA ASP A 11 39.49 8.09 -5.34
C ASP A 11 40.03 9.36 -4.67
N GLY A 12 39.91 9.40 -3.33
CA GLY A 12 40.35 10.55 -2.52
C GLY A 12 39.27 11.60 -2.26
N CYS A 13 38.06 11.45 -2.82
CA CYS A 13 36.93 12.30 -2.50
C CYS A 13 36.07 11.69 -1.38
N TYR A 14 35.74 12.52 -0.38
CA TYR A 14 34.83 12.13 0.72
C TYR A 14 33.63 13.05 0.70
N VAL A 15 32.43 12.47 0.82
CA VAL A 15 31.20 13.23 1.11
C VAL A 15 30.96 13.11 2.62
N ASN A 16 31.03 14.23 3.30
CA ASN A 16 30.56 14.35 4.66
C ASN A 16 29.14 14.93 4.63
N PHE A 17 28.18 14.17 5.12
CA PHE A 17 26.80 14.66 5.26
C PHE A 17 26.68 15.33 6.62
N ASP A 18 26.27 16.59 6.59
CA ASP A 18 25.84 17.28 7.78
C ASP A 18 24.55 16.65 8.29
N LEU A 19 24.62 15.98 9.43
CA LEU A 19 23.48 15.30 10.03
C LEU A 19 22.36 16.31 10.39
N GLU A 20 22.71 17.51 10.84
CA GLU A 20 21.74 18.55 11.17
C GLU A 20 21.00 19.00 9.90
N PHE A 21 21.70 19.09 8.77
CA PHE A 21 21.07 19.42 7.48
C PHE A 21 20.17 18.31 6.97
N ILE A 22 20.55 17.04 7.17
CA ILE A 22 19.70 15.89 6.83
C ILE A 22 18.44 15.89 7.70
N ASP A 23 18.58 16.11 9.00
CA ASP A 23 17.44 16.21 9.92
C ASP A 23 16.53 17.39 9.58
N PHE A 24 17.09 18.54 9.22
CA PHE A 24 16.35 19.69 8.73
C PHE A 24 15.55 19.35 7.45
N LEU A 25 16.19 18.74 6.44
CA LEU A 25 15.49 18.33 5.21
C LEU A 25 14.40 17.28 5.48
N THR A 26 14.62 16.42 6.43
CA THR A 26 13.65 15.41 6.84
C THR A 26 12.44 16.05 7.52
N SER A 27 12.68 17.04 8.40
CA SER A 27 11.60 17.79 9.08
C SER A 27 10.73 18.56 8.08
N ILE A 28 11.34 19.29 7.13
CA ILE A 28 10.59 19.96 6.04
C ILE A 28 9.74 18.98 5.24
N SER A 29 10.28 17.81 4.94
CA SER A 29 9.57 16.78 4.18
C SER A 29 8.41 16.13 4.98
N GLN A 30 8.52 16.10 6.32
CA GLN A 30 7.44 15.66 7.20
C GLN A 30 6.32 16.71 7.23
N ASP A 31 6.67 17.97 7.41
CA ASP A 31 5.72 19.08 7.42
C ASP A 31 4.92 19.16 6.12
N GLU A 32 5.55 18.87 4.98
CA GLU A 32 4.87 18.86 3.67
C GLU A 32 3.73 17.83 3.62
N LEU A 33 3.97 16.61 4.10
CA LEU A 33 2.94 15.55 4.15
C LEU A 33 1.80 15.91 5.11
N ASP A 34 2.15 16.46 6.26
CA ASP A 34 1.18 16.89 7.27
C ASP A 34 0.28 18.01 6.74
N ILE A 35 0.87 19.04 6.13
CA ILE A 35 0.14 20.16 5.51
C ILE A 35 -0.78 19.66 4.39
N GLN A 36 -0.28 18.78 3.54
CA GLN A 36 -1.04 18.23 2.43
C GLN A 36 -2.23 17.41 2.92
N TYR A 37 -2.02 16.59 3.94
CA TYR A 37 -3.08 15.80 4.58
C TYR A 37 -4.17 16.70 5.19
N ASP A 38 -3.77 17.70 5.99
CA ASP A 38 -4.69 18.58 6.69
C ASP A 38 -5.55 19.38 5.72
N ARG A 39 -4.95 19.90 4.64
CA ARG A 39 -5.69 20.59 3.55
C ARG A 39 -6.70 19.68 2.87
N LEU A 40 -6.29 18.44 2.56
CA LEU A 40 -7.18 17.49 1.92
C LEU A 40 -8.33 17.09 2.85
N LYS A 41 -8.04 16.85 4.13
CA LYS A 41 -9.04 16.56 5.16
C LYS A 41 -10.05 17.70 5.30
N GLU A 42 -9.58 18.96 5.33
CA GLU A 42 -10.43 20.13 5.35
C GLU A 42 -11.34 20.22 4.11
N THR A 43 -10.77 19.97 2.93
CA THR A 43 -11.51 20.00 1.66
C THR A 43 -12.61 18.93 1.62
N LEU A 44 -12.32 17.72 2.13
CA LEU A 44 -13.25 16.59 2.12
C LEU A 44 -14.26 16.63 3.27
N GLY A 45 -13.99 17.42 4.32
CA GLY A 45 -14.76 17.42 5.57
C GLY A 45 -14.70 16.10 6.35
N ARG A 46 -13.76 15.21 6.02
CA ARG A 46 -13.51 13.92 6.64
C ARG A 46 -12.08 13.47 6.46
N ARG A 47 -11.68 12.42 7.16
CA ARG A 47 -10.40 11.73 6.94
C ARG A 47 -10.28 11.29 5.48
N PRO A 48 -9.19 11.67 4.78
CA PRO A 48 -8.89 11.14 3.44
C PRO A 48 -8.62 9.63 3.49
N THR A 49 -8.94 8.95 2.42
CA THR A 49 -8.42 7.60 2.17
C THR A 49 -6.98 7.66 1.64
N TYR A 50 -6.27 6.55 1.74
CA TYR A 50 -4.92 6.42 1.17
C TYR A 50 -4.88 6.77 -0.32
N THR A 51 -5.88 6.32 -1.10
CA THR A 51 -5.98 6.58 -2.54
C THR A 51 -6.26 8.06 -2.83
N GLU A 52 -7.12 8.71 -2.06
CA GLU A 52 -7.37 10.15 -2.20
C GLU A 52 -6.13 10.97 -1.89
N PHE A 53 -5.37 10.59 -0.86
CA PHE A 53 -4.12 11.25 -0.51
C PHE A 53 -3.06 11.09 -1.61
N TYR A 54 -2.93 9.90 -2.18
CA TYR A 54 -2.08 9.65 -3.34
C TYR A 54 -2.50 10.48 -4.55
N ASN A 55 -3.78 10.48 -4.90
CA ASN A 55 -4.32 11.24 -6.04
C ASN A 55 -4.19 12.76 -5.86
N ALA A 56 -4.13 13.25 -4.63
CA ALA A 56 -3.81 14.63 -4.31
C ALA A 56 -2.31 14.97 -4.48
N GLY A 57 -1.49 14.02 -4.91
CA GLY A 57 -0.08 14.20 -5.22
C GLY A 57 0.87 13.89 -4.06
N ALA A 58 0.39 13.25 -2.99
CA ALA A 58 1.25 12.88 -1.87
C ALA A 58 2.29 11.81 -2.28
N SER A 59 3.53 12.00 -1.84
CA SER A 59 4.60 11.04 -2.07
C SER A 59 4.52 9.89 -1.08
N LEU A 60 3.99 8.75 -1.54
CA LEU A 60 3.91 7.53 -0.73
C LEU A 60 5.29 6.96 -0.35
N GLU A 61 6.32 7.25 -1.15
CA GLU A 61 7.69 6.89 -0.81
C GLU A 61 8.20 7.69 0.39
N LYS A 62 7.98 9.01 0.38
CA LYS A 62 8.30 9.88 1.52
C LYS A 62 7.51 9.46 2.77
N LEU A 63 6.22 9.16 2.61
CA LEU A 63 5.37 8.71 3.71
C LEU A 63 5.94 7.43 4.35
N ARG A 64 6.22 6.40 3.56
CA ARG A 64 6.80 5.14 4.05
C ARG A 64 8.15 5.32 4.73
N ARG A 65 9.00 6.17 4.16
CA ARG A 65 10.34 6.42 4.71
C ARG A 65 10.30 7.19 6.02
N ASN A 66 9.39 8.17 6.15
CA ASN A 66 9.38 9.11 7.27
C ASN A 66 8.37 8.72 8.36
N ARG A 67 7.31 7.98 8.01
CA ARG A 67 6.18 7.67 8.90
C ARG A 67 5.88 6.16 9.00
N GLY A 68 6.62 5.31 8.29
CA GLY A 68 6.42 3.87 8.27
C GLY A 68 5.29 3.43 7.35
N SER A 69 4.07 3.40 7.83
CA SER A 69 2.88 3.01 7.07
C SER A 69 1.84 4.13 7.04
N TRP A 70 0.82 3.96 6.19
CA TRP A 70 -0.35 4.83 6.19
C TRP A 70 -1.04 4.87 7.55
N TRP A 71 -1.20 3.73 8.19
CA TRP A 71 -1.90 3.63 9.47
C TRP A 71 -1.13 4.29 10.61
N GLU A 72 0.19 4.14 10.65
CA GLU A 72 1.06 4.86 11.60
C GLU A 72 1.01 6.37 11.37
N PHE A 73 0.90 6.81 10.10
CA PHE A 73 0.71 8.20 9.78
C PHE A 73 -0.65 8.73 10.28
N ILE A 74 -1.75 8.02 10.04
CA ILE A 74 -3.09 8.40 10.52
C ILE A 74 -3.15 8.40 12.05
N ASP A 75 -2.51 7.43 12.70
CA ASP A 75 -2.37 7.41 14.16
C ASP A 75 -1.66 8.65 14.68
N SER A 76 -0.53 9.03 14.07
CA SER A 76 0.20 10.27 14.42
C SER A 76 -0.61 11.55 14.24
N LYS A 77 -1.67 11.52 13.42
CA LYS A 77 -2.63 12.61 13.22
C LYS A 77 -3.81 12.58 14.21
N GLY A 78 -3.89 11.52 15.02
CA GLY A 78 -5.01 11.30 15.96
C GLY A 78 -6.34 11.05 15.24
N ASP A 79 -6.30 10.51 14.04
CA ASP A 79 -7.46 10.33 13.15
C ASP A 79 -7.97 8.87 13.11
N LEU A 80 -7.42 7.99 13.95
CA LEU A 80 -7.95 6.64 14.13
C LEU A 80 -9.14 6.67 15.09
N THR A 81 -10.14 5.85 14.81
CA THR A 81 -11.16 5.51 15.81
C THR A 81 -10.58 4.61 16.89
N PRO A 82 -11.19 4.51 18.08
CA PRO A 82 -10.71 3.59 19.12
C PRO A 82 -10.59 2.14 18.65
N ASP A 83 -11.55 1.65 17.86
CA ASP A 83 -11.54 0.29 17.31
C ASP A 83 -10.41 0.09 16.28
N GLU A 84 -10.16 1.10 15.43
CA GLU A 84 -9.04 1.06 14.48
C GLU A 84 -7.68 1.08 15.18
N LEU A 85 -7.56 1.84 16.28
CA LEU A 85 -6.33 1.90 17.06
C LEU A 85 -6.06 0.55 17.73
N GLU A 86 -7.06 -0.09 18.35
CA GLU A 86 -6.93 -1.42 18.93
C GLU A 86 -6.46 -2.45 17.90
N VAL A 87 -7.08 -2.48 16.72
CA VAL A 87 -6.69 -3.38 15.62
C VAL A 87 -5.27 -3.06 15.12
N LEU A 88 -4.90 -1.79 15.03
CA LEU A 88 -3.56 -1.41 14.59
C LEU A 88 -2.50 -1.87 15.59
N GLU A 89 -2.72 -1.67 16.90
CA GLU A 89 -1.79 -2.08 17.96
C GLU A 89 -1.61 -3.61 17.99
N GLU A 90 -2.70 -4.37 17.88
CA GLU A 90 -2.66 -5.84 17.86
C GLU A 90 -1.95 -6.40 16.63
N HIS A 91 -2.10 -5.75 15.46
CA HIS A 91 -1.64 -6.27 14.18
C HIS A 91 -0.62 -5.37 13.47
N LEU A 92 0.09 -4.52 14.19
CA LEU A 92 1.01 -3.51 13.64
C LEU A 92 2.03 -4.11 12.65
N GLN A 93 2.60 -5.28 12.97
CA GLN A 93 3.59 -5.91 12.12
C GLN A 93 2.97 -6.34 10.78
N TRP A 94 1.75 -6.85 10.79
CA TRP A 94 1.04 -7.23 9.56
C TRP A 94 0.79 -6.01 8.65
N PHE A 95 0.37 -4.87 9.22
CA PHE A 95 0.17 -3.64 8.45
C PHE A 95 1.49 -3.10 7.88
N LYS A 96 2.60 -3.20 8.61
CA LYS A 96 3.94 -2.85 8.12
C LYS A 96 4.37 -3.75 6.97
N ASP A 97 4.21 -5.04 7.10
CA ASP A 97 4.55 -6.01 6.06
C ASP A 97 3.72 -5.79 4.80
N LEU A 98 2.42 -5.50 4.96
CA LEU A 98 1.53 -5.16 3.84
C LEU A 98 2.00 -3.89 3.11
N ALA A 99 2.39 -2.85 3.86
CA ALA A 99 2.82 -1.56 3.30
C ALA A 99 4.11 -1.68 2.46
N VAL A 100 5.00 -2.63 2.77
CA VAL A 100 6.26 -2.85 2.04
C VAL A 100 6.21 -4.03 1.07
N THR A 101 5.10 -4.78 1.06
CA THR A 101 4.93 -5.93 0.17
C THR A 101 5.00 -5.48 -1.29
N LYS A 102 5.99 -6.02 -2.01
CA LYS A 102 6.09 -5.79 -3.46
C LYS A 102 5.02 -6.60 -4.17
N THR A 103 4.13 -5.89 -4.83
CA THR A 103 3.13 -6.48 -5.72
C THR A 103 3.57 -6.23 -7.17
N SER A 104 4.10 -7.24 -7.83
CA SER A 104 4.36 -7.17 -9.28
C SER A 104 3.08 -7.30 -10.10
N ARG A 105 2.02 -7.79 -9.48
CA ARG A 105 0.66 -7.96 -10.03
C ARG A 105 -0.37 -7.90 -8.91
N CYS A 106 -1.62 -7.61 -9.26
CA CYS A 106 -2.70 -7.38 -8.28
C CYS A 106 -3.19 -8.63 -7.51
N TYR A 107 -2.77 -9.85 -7.84
CA TYR A 107 -3.36 -11.10 -7.31
C TYR A 107 -3.47 -11.15 -5.78
N LYS A 108 -2.42 -10.76 -5.06
CA LYS A 108 -2.45 -10.78 -3.59
C LYS A 108 -3.50 -9.83 -3.04
N LEU A 109 -3.65 -8.66 -3.68
CA LEU A 109 -4.64 -7.67 -3.27
C LEU A 109 -6.05 -8.13 -3.61
N VAL A 110 -6.24 -8.78 -4.76
CA VAL A 110 -7.53 -9.39 -5.15
C VAL A 110 -7.94 -10.47 -4.16
N LEU A 111 -7.02 -11.36 -3.75
CA LEU A 111 -7.31 -12.35 -2.72
C LEU A 111 -7.71 -11.72 -1.39
N LEU A 112 -7.01 -10.67 -0.95
CA LEU A 112 -7.38 -9.95 0.26
C LEU A 112 -8.74 -9.27 0.11
N ALA A 113 -9.00 -8.60 -1.01
CA ALA A 113 -10.27 -7.94 -1.28
C ALA A 113 -11.44 -8.93 -1.26
N THR A 114 -11.31 -10.07 -1.91
CA THR A 114 -12.36 -11.11 -1.94
C THR A 114 -12.60 -11.72 -0.56
N LEU A 115 -11.55 -11.96 0.24
CA LEU A 115 -11.69 -12.44 1.61
C LEU A 115 -12.42 -11.42 2.52
N ILE A 116 -12.16 -10.12 2.33
CA ILE A 116 -12.87 -9.05 3.05
C ILE A 116 -14.34 -9.02 2.64
N GLU A 117 -14.61 -9.01 1.34
CA GLU A 117 -15.96 -8.93 0.77
C GLU A 117 -16.85 -10.07 1.25
N HIS A 118 -16.30 -11.29 1.27
CA HIS A 118 -16.99 -12.49 1.74
C HIS A 118 -16.91 -12.71 3.26
N LYS A 119 -16.28 -11.78 4.03
CA LYS A 119 -16.08 -11.88 5.49
C LYS A 119 -15.40 -13.18 5.90
N ALA A 120 -14.45 -13.64 5.11
CA ALA A 120 -13.89 -14.98 5.19
C ALA A 120 -12.48 -15.05 5.81
N PHE A 121 -11.97 -13.94 6.38
CA PHE A 121 -10.63 -13.90 6.98
C PHE A 121 -10.42 -14.90 8.12
N GLN A 122 -11.45 -15.21 8.88
CA GLN A 122 -11.40 -16.12 10.03
C GLN A 122 -11.99 -17.50 9.71
N SER A 123 -12.32 -17.74 8.44
CA SER A 123 -12.98 -18.97 7.99
C SER A 123 -12.05 -19.83 7.17
N GLN A 124 -12.27 -21.15 7.20
CA GLN A 124 -11.66 -22.04 6.22
C GLN A 124 -12.38 -21.85 4.89
N VAL A 125 -11.65 -21.40 3.87
CA VAL A 125 -12.18 -21.21 2.52
C VAL A 125 -11.57 -22.27 1.61
N SER A 126 -12.40 -22.91 0.78
CA SER A 126 -11.89 -23.84 -0.23
C SER A 126 -11.14 -23.06 -1.33
N VAL A 127 -10.14 -23.69 -1.91
CA VAL A 127 -9.41 -23.08 -3.06
C VAL A 127 -10.37 -22.83 -4.23
N ASP A 128 -11.42 -23.64 -4.36
CA ASP A 128 -12.44 -23.52 -5.39
C ASP A 128 -13.28 -22.27 -5.22
N ASP A 129 -13.74 -22.02 -4.01
CA ASP A 129 -14.52 -20.82 -3.70
C ASP A 129 -13.66 -19.57 -3.87
N LEU A 130 -12.43 -19.59 -3.36
CA LEU A 130 -11.51 -18.47 -3.49
C LEU A 130 -11.17 -18.15 -4.95
N ALA A 131 -10.97 -19.17 -5.78
CA ALA A 131 -10.73 -19.01 -7.21
C ALA A 131 -11.96 -18.42 -7.94
N GLU A 132 -13.18 -18.87 -7.58
CA GLU A 132 -14.41 -18.34 -8.17
C GLU A 132 -14.66 -16.89 -7.75
N TRP A 133 -14.44 -16.55 -6.46
CA TRP A 133 -14.54 -15.18 -5.97
C TRP A 133 -13.55 -14.25 -6.66
N ALA A 134 -12.30 -14.69 -6.80
CA ALA A 134 -11.29 -13.90 -7.52
C ALA A 134 -11.65 -13.73 -8.99
N ARG A 135 -12.21 -14.77 -9.65
CA ARG A 135 -12.68 -14.66 -11.03
C ARG A 135 -13.81 -13.64 -11.17
N GLN A 136 -14.80 -13.71 -10.27
CA GLN A 136 -15.92 -12.76 -10.27
C GLN A 136 -15.42 -11.35 -10.02
N TRP A 137 -14.50 -11.18 -9.08
CA TRP A 137 -13.90 -9.87 -8.81
C TRP A 137 -13.26 -9.24 -10.07
N PHE A 138 -12.52 -10.02 -10.87
CA PHE A 138 -11.95 -9.52 -12.12
C PHE A 138 -13.02 -9.23 -13.19
N LEU A 139 -14.12 -9.97 -13.22
CA LEU A 139 -15.24 -9.68 -14.12
C LEU A 139 -15.94 -8.36 -13.77
N ASP A 140 -16.03 -8.06 -12.48
CA ASP A 140 -16.64 -6.83 -11.96
C ASP A 140 -15.67 -5.63 -12.04
N ASN A 141 -14.36 -5.89 -12.18
CA ASN A 141 -13.30 -4.87 -12.27
C ASN A 141 -12.42 -5.10 -13.52
N PRO A 142 -12.98 -4.90 -14.73
CA PRO A 142 -12.33 -5.29 -15.98
C PRO A 142 -11.04 -4.53 -16.30
N GLU A 143 -10.83 -3.36 -15.71
CA GLU A 143 -9.60 -2.57 -15.84
C GLU A 143 -8.35 -3.31 -15.29
N TRP A 144 -8.54 -4.27 -14.37
CA TRP A 144 -7.47 -5.07 -13.78
C TRP A 144 -7.16 -6.36 -14.54
N ILE A 145 -7.95 -6.70 -15.57
CA ILE A 145 -7.76 -7.92 -16.38
C ILE A 145 -6.39 -7.90 -17.08
N SER A 146 -5.88 -6.72 -17.44
CA SER A 146 -4.55 -6.57 -18.04
C SER A 146 -3.40 -7.05 -17.15
N ASP A 147 -3.60 -7.12 -15.84
CA ASP A 147 -2.63 -7.69 -14.88
C ASP A 147 -2.56 -9.22 -14.93
N LEU A 148 -3.58 -9.87 -15.50
CA LEU A 148 -3.59 -11.31 -15.68
C LEU A 148 -2.63 -11.75 -16.79
N PRO A 149 -2.09 -12.99 -16.73
CA PRO A 149 -1.40 -13.57 -17.87
C PRO A 149 -2.31 -13.57 -19.11
N GLU A 150 -1.74 -13.41 -20.30
CA GLU A 150 -2.49 -13.38 -21.57
C GLU A 150 -3.47 -14.54 -21.71
N SER A 151 -3.05 -15.75 -21.29
CA SER A 151 -3.89 -16.95 -21.29
C SER A 151 -5.12 -16.87 -20.38
N LYS A 152 -5.18 -15.90 -19.47
CA LYS A 152 -6.26 -15.70 -18.50
C LYS A 152 -7.09 -14.43 -18.76
N GLN A 153 -6.68 -13.58 -19.69
CA GLN A 153 -7.37 -12.31 -19.96
C GLN A 153 -8.77 -12.49 -20.60
N GLN A 154 -9.03 -13.66 -21.21
CA GLN A 154 -10.35 -14.00 -21.74
C GLN A 154 -11.24 -14.69 -20.70
N LEU A 155 -11.37 -14.10 -19.52
CA LEU A 155 -12.06 -14.68 -18.35
C LEU A 155 -13.44 -15.23 -18.63
N ALA A 156 -14.23 -14.52 -19.47
CA ALA A 156 -15.60 -14.90 -19.79
C ALA A 156 -15.69 -16.25 -20.52
N THR A 157 -14.64 -16.65 -21.23
CA THR A 157 -14.60 -17.88 -22.06
C THR A 157 -13.89 -19.03 -21.37
N LEU A 158 -13.13 -18.77 -20.28
CA LEU A 158 -12.42 -19.81 -19.55
C LEU A 158 -13.37 -20.70 -18.73
N SER A 159 -13.17 -22.00 -18.83
CA SER A 159 -13.77 -22.95 -17.90
C SER A 159 -13.19 -22.80 -16.49
N LYS A 160 -13.90 -23.32 -15.49
CA LYS A 160 -13.41 -23.30 -14.09
C LYS A 160 -12.06 -24.01 -13.93
N SER A 161 -11.86 -25.11 -14.65
CA SER A 161 -10.61 -25.86 -14.61
C SER A 161 -9.45 -25.11 -15.25
N GLU A 162 -9.67 -24.40 -16.35
CA GLU A 162 -8.66 -23.57 -17.00
C GLU A 162 -8.29 -22.35 -16.16
N TRP A 163 -9.25 -21.75 -15.46
CA TRP A 163 -8.99 -20.65 -14.53
C TRP A 163 -8.12 -21.07 -13.36
N ARG A 164 -8.37 -22.26 -12.81
CA ARG A 164 -7.63 -22.82 -11.65
C ARG A 164 -6.24 -23.37 -11.97
N ALA A 165 -5.97 -23.71 -13.24
CA ALA A 165 -4.73 -24.36 -13.67
C ALA A 165 -3.52 -23.41 -13.65
N HIS A 166 -3.17 -22.88 -12.46
CA HIS A 166 -1.83 -22.30 -12.17
C HIS A 166 -1.62 -22.07 -10.69
#